data_c88a7ea65d63847982564499f73e6f48
#
_entry.id   c88a7ea65d63847982564499f73e6f48
#
_cell.length_a   1.000
_cell.length_b   1.000
_cell.length_c   1.000
_cell.angle_alpha   90.00
_cell.angle_beta   90.00
_cell.angle_gamma   90.00
#
_symmetry.space_group_name_H-M   'P 1'
#
loop_
_entity.id
_entity.type
_entity.pdbx_description
1 polymer ?
#
loop_
_entity_poly.entity_id
_entity_poly.type
_entity_poly.pdbx_seq_one_letter_code
_entity_poly.pdbx_strand_id
1 'polypeptide(L)'
;MVDVILGLQWGDEGKGKIVDYFAKDYDLVARFQGGPNAGHTLYVEDKKVVLHQIPSGVFHKGVINLIGNGVVLDPVTLKRECDTVASFGIDLKKNLFIAERTHLILPTHRALDKAAEISKGNQKIGSTLKGIGPTYMDKTGRNGLRVGDLLDKNFTTAYIKLRMKHQRLLDNYNFQEDITAWEEEFFEAVEFLKELNIVNGEYFINEQIRAGKRILAEGAQGSMLDIDFGTFPYVTSSNTISAGVCSGLGIAPRHIGDVIGVTKAYCTRVGGGPFPTELDNAMGEELRKIGSEFGATTGRPRRCGWIDLVALNFACMINGVTKIVMTKADVLDAFEELEVCTAYRIDGKESREVPFQMDRKIPVPVYKGFKGWHTDTSKTRSYESLPETTRTYVDFINGYLGVKVHYISNGPGRDQIVLVP
;
A
#
# COMPACT_ATOMS: atom_id res chain seq x y z
N MET A 1 11.27 2.47 19.47
CA MET A 1 10.11 3.13 18.83
C MET A 1 9.89 2.47 17.49
N VAL A 2 8.67 2.51 16.98
CA VAL A 2 8.28 1.95 15.68
C VAL A 2 7.93 3.11 14.76
N ASP A 3 8.75 3.36 13.76
CA ASP A 3 8.47 4.36 12.76
C ASP A 3 7.58 3.75 11.68
N VAL A 4 6.72 4.56 11.06
CA VAL A 4 5.69 4.09 10.13
C VAL A 4 5.91 4.72 8.77
N ILE A 5 5.92 3.91 7.71
CA ILE A 5 5.81 4.41 6.32
C ILE A 5 4.45 4.01 5.76
N LEU A 6 3.70 5.00 5.29
CA LEU A 6 2.37 4.79 4.69
C LEU A 6 2.10 5.72 3.51
N GLY A 7 1.15 5.35 2.66
CA GLY A 7 0.73 6.18 1.54
C GLY A 7 -0.33 7.20 1.96
N LEU A 8 -0.23 8.41 1.45
CA LEU A 8 -1.15 9.51 1.78
C LEU A 8 -2.26 9.72 0.75
N GLN A 9 -2.19 9.03 -0.39
CA GLN A 9 -3.13 9.17 -1.51
C GLN A 9 -3.95 7.88 -1.70
N TRP A 10 -4.20 7.49 -2.94
CA TRP A 10 -4.97 6.27 -3.32
C TRP A 10 -4.09 5.07 -3.66
N GLY A 11 -2.94 4.94 -3.01
CA GLY A 11 -1.97 3.89 -3.28
C GLY A 11 -1.01 4.23 -4.42
N ASP A 12 -0.09 3.32 -4.68
CA ASP A 12 0.94 3.44 -5.74
C ASP A 12 1.88 4.65 -5.60
N GLU A 13 2.01 5.22 -4.39
CA GLU A 13 2.89 6.37 -4.11
C GLU A 13 4.39 6.02 -4.20
N GLY A 14 4.76 4.76 -4.43
CA GLY A 14 6.17 4.35 -4.48
C GLY A 14 6.75 3.97 -3.11
N LYS A 15 5.90 3.57 -2.16
CA LYS A 15 6.30 3.18 -0.79
C LYS A 15 7.41 2.15 -0.75
N GLY A 16 7.37 1.12 -1.61
CA GLY A 16 8.38 0.06 -1.63
C GLY A 16 9.82 0.61 -1.75
N LYS A 17 10.05 1.51 -2.72
CA LYS A 17 11.34 2.19 -2.88
C LYS A 17 11.75 2.94 -1.59
N ILE A 18 10.79 3.63 -0.97
CA ILE A 18 11.07 4.45 0.23
C ILE A 18 11.37 3.56 1.43
N VAL A 19 10.63 2.46 1.61
CA VAL A 19 10.93 1.46 2.66
C VAL A 19 12.31 0.85 2.42
N ASP A 20 12.62 0.44 1.19
CA ASP A 20 13.93 -0.11 0.81
C ASP A 20 15.07 0.90 1.08
N TYR A 21 14.85 2.19 0.77
CA TYR A 21 15.84 3.24 1.04
C TYR A 21 16.15 3.39 2.54
N PHE A 22 15.11 3.34 3.39
CA PHE A 22 15.28 3.48 4.84
C PHE A 22 15.66 2.17 5.55
N ALA A 23 15.36 1.01 4.97
CA ALA A 23 15.53 -0.29 5.63
C ALA A 23 16.94 -0.53 6.17
N LYS A 24 17.97 0.02 5.52
CA LYS A 24 19.38 -0.04 5.97
C LYS A 24 19.62 0.55 7.36
N ASP A 25 18.73 1.46 7.79
CA ASP A 25 18.83 2.18 9.08
C ASP A 25 17.96 1.52 10.17
N TYR A 26 17.32 0.37 9.88
CA TYR A 26 16.44 -0.34 10.78
C TYR A 26 16.89 -1.78 11.01
N ASP A 27 16.59 -2.32 12.19
CA ASP A 27 16.85 -3.72 12.54
C ASP A 27 15.73 -4.66 12.05
N LEU A 28 14.50 -4.12 11.89
CA LEU A 28 13.33 -4.88 11.51
C LEU A 28 12.36 -4.06 10.65
N VAL A 29 11.86 -4.67 9.57
CA VAL A 29 10.76 -4.14 8.75
C VAL A 29 9.54 -5.04 8.90
N ALA A 30 8.37 -4.46 9.22
CA ALA A 30 7.15 -5.22 9.47
C ALA A 30 5.98 -4.73 8.62
N ARG A 31 5.37 -5.63 7.83
CA ARG A 31 4.08 -5.36 7.15
C ARG A 31 2.95 -5.48 8.17
N PHE A 32 2.10 -4.46 8.29
CA PHE A 32 1.06 -4.45 9.32
C PHE A 32 -0.36 -4.64 8.77
N GLN A 33 -0.60 -4.53 7.46
CA GLN A 33 -1.92 -4.71 6.85
C GLN A 33 -1.82 -4.99 5.34
N GLY A 34 -2.98 -5.21 4.69
CA GLY A 34 -3.06 -5.53 3.26
C GLY A 34 -2.77 -6.99 2.99
N GLY A 35 -2.30 -7.30 1.81
CA GLY A 35 -2.02 -8.66 1.37
C GLY A 35 -1.42 -8.64 -0.04
N PRO A 36 -1.65 -9.68 -0.87
CA PRO A 36 -1.08 -9.80 -2.21
C PRO A 36 -1.61 -8.76 -3.22
N ASN A 37 -2.55 -7.89 -2.83
CA ASN A 37 -3.00 -6.75 -3.62
C ASN A 37 -1.98 -5.59 -3.64
N ALA A 38 -0.98 -5.57 -2.76
CA ALA A 38 0.13 -4.64 -2.85
C ALA A 38 1.08 -5.01 -3.99
N GLY A 39 1.79 -4.03 -4.53
CA GLY A 39 2.84 -4.22 -5.53
C GLY A 39 3.97 -3.22 -5.26
N HIS A 40 4.92 -3.60 -4.39
CA HIS A 40 6.06 -2.78 -4.03
C HIS A 40 7.21 -3.07 -4.99
N THR A 41 7.43 -2.16 -5.93
CA THR A 41 8.50 -2.29 -6.92
C THR A 41 9.82 -1.79 -6.34
N LEU A 42 10.83 -2.64 -6.41
CA LEU A 42 12.21 -2.38 -6.02
C LEU A 42 13.14 -2.58 -7.20
N TYR A 43 14.31 -1.95 -7.14
CA TYR A 43 15.42 -2.20 -8.05
C TYR A 43 16.60 -2.73 -7.24
N VAL A 44 16.93 -4.02 -7.45
CA VAL A 44 18.01 -4.73 -6.75
C VAL A 44 19.01 -5.21 -7.80
N GLU A 45 20.26 -4.79 -7.71
CA GLU A 45 21.29 -5.15 -8.71
C GLU A 45 20.80 -4.92 -10.17
N ASP A 46 20.18 -3.74 -10.41
CA ASP A 46 19.59 -3.33 -11.69
C ASP A 46 18.42 -4.19 -12.18
N LYS A 47 17.97 -5.17 -11.40
CA LYS A 47 16.79 -5.97 -11.68
C LYS A 47 15.56 -5.41 -10.99
N LYS A 48 14.46 -5.33 -11.73
CA LYS A 48 13.16 -4.95 -11.19
C LYS A 48 12.53 -6.14 -10.47
N VAL A 49 12.22 -5.97 -9.18
CA VAL A 49 11.51 -6.94 -8.34
C VAL A 49 10.21 -6.32 -7.83
N VAL A 50 9.13 -7.08 -7.83
CA VAL A 50 7.84 -6.64 -7.28
C VAL A 50 7.50 -7.53 -6.09
N LEU A 51 7.43 -6.95 -4.90
CA LEU A 51 7.00 -7.63 -3.68
C LEU A 51 5.53 -7.34 -3.42
N HIS A 52 4.79 -8.38 -3.00
CA HIS A 52 3.37 -8.31 -2.69
C HIS A 52 3.12 -8.41 -1.18
N GLN A 53 3.77 -9.35 -0.51
CA GLN A 53 3.54 -9.69 0.91
C GLN A 53 4.82 -9.61 1.74
N ILE A 54 5.96 -9.98 1.17
CA ILE A 54 7.26 -9.89 1.84
C ILE A 54 7.60 -8.42 2.08
N PRO A 55 8.05 -8.05 3.30
CA PRO A 55 8.51 -6.68 3.58
C PRO A 55 9.67 -6.25 2.68
N SER A 56 9.67 -4.96 2.30
CA SER A 56 10.66 -4.40 1.37
C SER A 56 12.10 -4.33 1.94
N GLY A 57 12.28 -4.63 3.23
CA GLY A 57 13.59 -4.73 3.87
C GLY A 57 14.35 -6.03 3.58
N VAL A 58 13.73 -6.99 2.87
CA VAL A 58 14.28 -8.36 2.69
C VAL A 58 15.62 -8.41 1.98
N PHE A 59 15.95 -7.43 1.15
CA PHE A 59 17.21 -7.34 0.42
C PHE A 59 18.37 -6.72 1.23
N HIS A 60 18.13 -6.31 2.48
CA HIS A 60 19.14 -5.74 3.35
C HIS A 60 19.67 -6.79 4.33
N LYS A 61 21.00 -7.00 4.30
CA LYS A 61 21.66 -7.98 5.18
C LYS A 61 21.48 -7.59 6.64
N GLY A 62 21.03 -8.55 7.45
CA GLY A 62 20.86 -8.36 8.89
C GLY A 62 19.50 -7.75 9.29
N VAL A 63 18.69 -7.32 8.34
CA VAL A 63 17.35 -6.81 8.61
C VAL A 63 16.36 -7.96 8.76
N ILE A 64 15.64 -7.98 9.87
CA ILE A 64 14.55 -8.92 10.13
C ILE A 64 13.30 -8.44 9.40
N ASN A 65 12.55 -9.36 8.80
CA ASN A 65 11.31 -9.05 8.07
C ASN A 65 10.13 -9.79 8.70
N LEU A 66 9.09 -9.07 9.11
CA LEU A 66 7.91 -9.64 9.77
C LEU A 66 6.65 -9.40 8.94
N ILE A 67 5.93 -10.46 8.63
CA ILE A 67 4.53 -10.37 8.17
C ILE A 67 3.64 -10.40 9.41
N GLY A 68 3.05 -9.25 9.74
CA GLY A 68 2.24 -9.06 10.95
C GLY A 68 0.82 -9.61 10.83
N ASN A 69 0.16 -9.77 11.96
CA ASN A 69 -1.19 -10.35 12.04
C ASN A 69 -2.30 -9.53 11.35
N GLY A 70 -2.05 -8.28 11.03
CA GLY A 70 -3.01 -7.46 10.26
C GLY A 70 -3.01 -7.77 8.76
N VAL A 71 -1.98 -8.43 8.25
CA VAL A 71 -1.90 -8.88 6.86
C VAL A 71 -2.86 -10.06 6.63
N VAL A 72 -3.40 -10.16 5.41
CA VAL A 72 -4.04 -11.39 4.92
C VAL A 72 -3.10 -12.04 3.89
N LEU A 73 -2.70 -13.28 4.17
CA LEU A 73 -1.60 -13.94 3.50
C LEU A 73 -2.10 -14.98 2.49
N ASP A 74 -1.67 -14.83 1.25
CA ASP A 74 -1.87 -15.84 0.21
C ASP A 74 -0.63 -16.77 0.16
N PRO A 75 -0.75 -18.03 0.58
CA PRO A 75 0.35 -18.99 0.60
C PRO A 75 1.04 -19.15 -0.78
N VAL A 76 0.25 -19.22 -1.84
CA VAL A 76 0.75 -19.43 -3.21
C VAL A 76 1.58 -18.25 -3.68
N THR A 77 1.07 -17.03 -3.47
CA THR A 77 1.82 -15.80 -3.81
C THR A 77 3.09 -15.70 -2.97
N LEU A 78 3.02 -16.00 -1.66
CA LEU A 78 4.20 -15.93 -0.79
C LEU A 78 5.28 -16.92 -1.22
N LYS A 79 4.92 -18.16 -1.54
CA LYS A 79 5.88 -19.17 -2.03
C LYS A 79 6.62 -18.66 -3.29
N ARG A 80 5.89 -18.11 -4.26
CA ARG A 80 6.47 -17.55 -5.49
C ARG A 80 7.40 -16.35 -5.21
N GLU A 81 7.05 -15.49 -4.25
CA GLU A 81 7.90 -14.39 -3.82
C GLU A 81 9.17 -14.91 -3.12
N CYS A 82 9.04 -15.94 -2.27
CA CYS A 82 10.18 -16.59 -1.61
C CYS A 82 11.16 -17.17 -2.65
N ASP A 83 10.65 -17.87 -3.66
CA ASP A 83 11.48 -18.40 -4.76
C ASP A 83 12.21 -17.27 -5.51
N THR A 84 11.51 -16.15 -5.75
CA THR A 84 12.11 -14.97 -6.40
C THR A 84 13.21 -14.36 -5.53
N VAL A 85 12.97 -14.14 -4.25
CA VAL A 85 13.95 -13.56 -3.32
C VAL A 85 15.14 -14.50 -3.12
N ALA A 86 14.92 -15.81 -3.04
CA ALA A 86 15.95 -16.81 -2.94
C ALA A 86 16.91 -16.82 -4.15
N SER A 87 16.42 -16.46 -5.35
CA SER A 87 17.24 -16.33 -6.56
C SER A 87 18.32 -15.24 -6.47
N PHE A 88 18.20 -14.32 -5.50
CA PHE A 88 19.22 -13.32 -5.16
C PHE A 88 20.19 -13.80 -4.05
N GLY A 89 20.18 -15.09 -3.71
CA GLY A 89 21.05 -15.66 -2.67
C GLY A 89 20.60 -15.35 -1.23
N ILE A 90 19.37 -14.93 -1.02
CA ILE A 90 18.84 -14.57 0.29
C ILE A 90 18.20 -15.81 0.96
N ASP A 91 18.67 -16.13 2.17
CA ASP A 91 18.12 -17.20 2.99
C ASP A 91 16.97 -16.68 3.86
N LEU A 92 15.76 -16.87 3.38
CA LEU A 92 14.53 -16.39 4.03
C LEU A 92 14.25 -17.10 5.37
N LYS A 93 14.78 -18.33 5.59
CA LYS A 93 14.66 -19.02 6.89
C LYS A 93 15.41 -18.28 8.01
N LYS A 94 16.30 -17.36 7.66
CA LYS A 94 17.05 -16.56 8.66
C LYS A 94 16.40 -15.21 8.96
N ASN A 95 15.67 -14.62 8.03
CA ASN A 95 15.25 -13.22 8.15
C ASN A 95 13.76 -12.96 7.89
N LEU A 96 12.97 -13.96 7.45
CA LEU A 96 11.53 -13.82 7.27
C LEU A 96 10.78 -14.52 8.40
N PHE A 97 9.91 -13.78 9.08
CA PHE A 97 9.05 -14.24 10.16
C PHE A 97 7.59 -13.95 9.85
N ILE A 98 6.69 -14.86 10.23
CA ILE A 98 5.26 -14.73 9.96
C ILE A 98 4.52 -14.86 11.29
N ALA A 99 3.67 -13.88 11.60
CA ALA A 99 2.86 -13.93 12.81
C ALA A 99 1.80 -15.04 12.71
N GLU A 100 1.70 -15.90 13.72
CA GLU A 100 0.75 -17.01 13.74
C GLU A 100 -0.72 -16.58 13.63
N ARG A 101 -1.05 -15.33 14.01
CA ARG A 101 -2.41 -14.75 13.93
C ARG A 101 -2.75 -14.17 12.56
N THR A 102 -1.82 -14.15 11.60
CA THR A 102 -2.06 -13.73 10.22
C THR A 102 -3.10 -14.61 9.56
N HIS A 103 -4.13 -14.02 8.93
CA HIS A 103 -5.20 -14.79 8.29
C HIS A 103 -4.79 -15.28 6.91
N LEU A 104 -5.21 -16.49 6.56
CA LEU A 104 -4.95 -17.13 5.27
C LEU A 104 -6.01 -16.75 4.24
N ILE A 105 -5.57 -16.37 3.05
CA ILE A 105 -6.43 -16.28 1.88
C ILE A 105 -6.57 -17.70 1.30
N LEU A 106 -7.81 -18.20 1.27
CA LEU A 106 -8.12 -19.51 0.71
C LEU A 106 -8.50 -19.39 -0.76
N PRO A 107 -8.41 -20.47 -1.56
CA PRO A 107 -8.92 -20.51 -2.93
C PRO A 107 -10.36 -20.02 -3.06
N THR A 108 -11.22 -20.39 -2.12
CA THR A 108 -12.62 -19.98 -2.06
C THR A 108 -12.80 -18.48 -1.79
N HIS A 109 -11.88 -17.80 -1.10
CA HIS A 109 -11.93 -16.34 -0.97
C HIS A 109 -11.72 -15.65 -2.32
N ARG A 110 -10.84 -16.19 -3.18
CA ARG A 110 -10.63 -15.66 -4.54
C ARG A 110 -11.87 -15.84 -5.40
N ALA A 111 -12.53 -17.01 -5.30
CA ALA A 111 -13.79 -17.28 -5.98
C ALA A 111 -14.91 -16.34 -5.51
N LEU A 112 -15.05 -16.10 -4.20
CA LEU A 112 -16.01 -15.14 -3.62
C LEU A 112 -15.74 -13.70 -4.07
N ASP A 113 -14.48 -13.27 -4.13
CA ASP A 113 -14.10 -11.92 -4.62
C ASP A 113 -14.53 -11.74 -6.09
N LYS A 114 -14.29 -12.75 -6.92
CA LYS A 114 -14.70 -12.78 -8.33
C LYS A 114 -16.24 -12.76 -8.47
N ALA A 115 -16.94 -13.59 -7.70
CA ALA A 115 -18.42 -13.66 -7.72
C ALA A 115 -19.03 -12.33 -7.29
N ALA A 116 -18.56 -11.75 -6.20
CA ALA A 116 -19.03 -10.48 -5.67
C ALA A 116 -18.77 -9.32 -6.64
N GLU A 117 -17.62 -9.30 -7.31
CA GLU A 117 -17.30 -8.25 -8.29
C GLU A 117 -18.16 -8.37 -9.56
N ILE A 118 -18.41 -9.60 -10.03
CA ILE A 118 -19.30 -9.85 -11.18
C ILE A 118 -20.74 -9.44 -10.84
N SER A 119 -21.24 -9.76 -9.66
CA SER A 119 -22.62 -9.46 -9.25
C SER A 119 -22.94 -7.96 -9.22
N LYS A 120 -21.93 -7.10 -9.05
CA LYS A 120 -22.09 -5.63 -9.05
C LYS A 120 -22.33 -5.02 -10.43
N GLY A 121 -22.15 -5.77 -11.52
CA GLY A 121 -22.34 -5.27 -12.88
C GLY A 121 -21.54 -4.00 -13.16
N ASN A 122 -22.22 -2.87 -13.45
CA ASN A 122 -21.59 -1.58 -13.71
C ASN A 122 -21.08 -0.86 -12.45
N GLN A 123 -21.42 -1.34 -11.26
CA GLN A 123 -21.00 -0.76 -9.98
C GLN A 123 -19.76 -1.47 -9.40
N LYS A 124 -18.95 -2.06 -10.26
CA LYS A 124 -17.69 -2.71 -9.85
C LYS A 124 -16.78 -1.74 -9.11
N ILE A 125 -16.21 -2.20 -8.01
CA ILE A 125 -15.18 -1.46 -7.25
C ILE A 125 -13.85 -1.48 -7.99
N GLY A 126 -13.61 -2.52 -8.79
CA GLY A 126 -12.34 -2.74 -9.46
C GLY A 126 -11.37 -3.56 -8.61
N SER A 127 -11.90 -4.56 -7.88
CA SER A 127 -11.10 -5.49 -7.07
C SER A 127 -9.93 -6.09 -7.87
N THR A 128 -8.86 -6.43 -7.16
CA THR A 128 -7.71 -7.17 -7.71
C THR A 128 -8.00 -8.67 -7.87
N LEU A 129 -9.15 -9.14 -7.44
CA LEU A 129 -9.59 -10.54 -7.46
C LEU A 129 -8.63 -11.48 -6.69
N LYS A 130 -7.97 -10.96 -5.66
CA LYS A 130 -7.02 -11.69 -4.82
C LYS A 130 -7.64 -12.23 -3.51
N GLY A 131 -8.96 -12.08 -3.34
CA GLY A 131 -9.67 -12.57 -2.15
C GLY A 131 -9.50 -11.73 -0.89
N ILE A 132 -9.01 -10.49 -1.02
CA ILE A 132 -8.71 -9.61 0.12
C ILE A 132 -9.97 -9.32 0.93
N GLY A 133 -11.01 -8.79 0.29
CA GLY A 133 -12.28 -8.45 0.93
C GLY A 133 -12.92 -9.63 1.66
N PRO A 134 -13.17 -10.76 1.00
CA PRO A 134 -13.72 -11.96 1.64
C PRO A 134 -12.89 -12.48 2.83
N THR A 135 -11.56 -12.41 2.77
CA THR A 135 -10.71 -12.82 3.89
C THR A 135 -10.85 -11.89 5.09
N TYR A 136 -10.91 -10.56 4.90
CA TYR A 136 -11.18 -9.62 5.99
C TYR A 136 -12.61 -9.76 6.52
N MET A 137 -13.61 -10.09 5.68
CA MET A 137 -14.96 -10.43 6.14
C MET A 137 -14.94 -11.64 7.08
N ASP A 138 -14.23 -12.70 6.74
CA ASP A 138 -14.10 -13.88 7.60
C ASP A 138 -13.29 -13.59 8.87
N LYS A 139 -12.23 -12.77 8.78
CA LYS A 139 -11.48 -12.30 9.96
C LYS A 139 -12.41 -11.60 10.95
N THR A 140 -13.17 -10.61 10.51
CA THR A 140 -14.11 -9.85 11.35
C THR A 140 -15.30 -10.71 11.77
N GLY A 141 -15.77 -11.60 10.89
CA GLY A 141 -16.82 -12.59 11.16
C GLY A 141 -16.38 -13.76 12.06
N ARG A 142 -15.10 -13.82 12.46
CA ARG A 142 -14.53 -14.85 13.35
C ARG A 142 -14.62 -16.28 12.77
N ASN A 143 -14.45 -16.41 11.46
CA ASN A 143 -14.50 -17.69 10.75
C ASN A 143 -13.18 -18.04 10.05
N GLY A 144 -12.31 -17.05 9.85
CA GLY A 144 -11.09 -17.22 9.06
C GLY A 144 -10.08 -18.19 9.68
N LEU A 145 -9.28 -18.82 8.85
CA LEU A 145 -8.13 -19.62 9.24
C LEU A 145 -6.87 -18.74 9.30
N ARG A 146 -5.98 -19.06 10.24
CA ARG A 146 -4.74 -18.31 10.49
C ARG A 146 -3.52 -19.16 10.23
N VAL A 147 -2.39 -18.53 10.08
CA VAL A 147 -1.11 -19.22 9.85
C VAL A 147 -0.78 -20.21 10.96
N GLY A 148 -1.04 -19.87 12.23
CA GLY A 148 -0.83 -20.77 13.35
C GLY A 148 -1.71 -22.03 13.29
N ASP A 149 -2.87 -21.96 12.66
CA ASP A 149 -3.77 -23.11 12.53
C ASP A 149 -3.18 -24.20 11.60
N LEU A 150 -2.19 -23.85 10.75
CA LEU A 150 -1.47 -24.81 9.89
C LEU A 150 -0.74 -25.90 10.68
N LEU A 151 -0.37 -25.60 11.92
CA LEU A 151 0.34 -26.52 12.81
C LEU A 151 -0.60 -27.48 13.56
N ASP A 152 -1.92 -27.24 13.47
CA ASP A 152 -2.92 -28.12 14.08
C ASP A 152 -3.27 -29.30 13.16
N LYS A 153 -3.30 -30.50 13.69
CA LYS A 153 -3.70 -31.73 12.97
C LYS A 153 -5.12 -31.67 12.37
N ASN A 154 -5.97 -30.81 12.89
CA ASN A 154 -7.34 -30.61 12.42
C ASN A 154 -7.46 -29.53 11.34
N PHE A 155 -6.36 -28.94 10.84
CA PHE A 155 -6.39 -27.87 9.85
C PHE A 155 -7.25 -28.23 8.64
N THR A 156 -7.04 -29.39 8.04
CA THR A 156 -7.81 -29.85 6.87
C THR A 156 -9.31 -29.91 7.16
N THR A 157 -9.70 -30.37 8.35
CA THR A 157 -11.11 -30.42 8.77
C THR A 157 -11.69 -29.00 8.87
N ALA A 158 -10.95 -28.07 9.47
CA ALA A 158 -11.36 -26.68 9.58
C ALA A 158 -11.46 -26.01 8.19
N TYR A 159 -10.51 -26.30 7.28
CA TYR A 159 -10.55 -25.87 5.91
C TYR A 159 -11.82 -26.33 5.18
N ILE A 160 -12.13 -27.62 5.23
CA ILE A 160 -13.34 -28.22 4.60
C ILE A 160 -14.61 -27.54 5.13
N LYS A 161 -14.71 -27.34 6.44
CA LYS A 161 -15.85 -26.66 7.06
C LYS A 161 -16.05 -25.24 6.53
N LEU A 162 -14.96 -24.48 6.42
CA LEU A 162 -15.01 -23.10 5.89
C LEU A 162 -15.30 -23.09 4.39
N ARG A 163 -14.71 -24.02 3.62
CA ARG A 163 -15.00 -24.22 2.20
C ARG A 163 -16.48 -24.47 1.94
N MET A 164 -17.11 -25.34 2.75
CA MET A 164 -18.56 -25.62 2.66
C MET A 164 -19.41 -24.38 2.94
N LYS A 165 -19.01 -23.54 3.89
CA LYS A 165 -19.66 -22.24 4.13
C LYS A 165 -19.54 -21.33 2.91
N HIS A 166 -18.37 -21.23 2.33
CA HIS A 166 -18.12 -20.41 1.14
C HIS A 166 -18.88 -20.93 -0.08
N GLN A 167 -19.02 -22.25 -0.24
CA GLN A 167 -19.80 -22.82 -1.33
C GLN A 167 -21.26 -22.35 -1.27
N ARG A 168 -21.88 -22.33 -0.10
CA ARG A 168 -23.25 -21.80 0.06
C ARG A 168 -23.36 -20.32 -0.33
N LEU A 169 -22.32 -19.52 -0.07
CA LEU A 169 -22.29 -18.12 -0.50
C LEU A 169 -22.13 -18.00 -2.01
N LEU A 170 -21.29 -18.84 -2.63
CA LEU A 170 -21.13 -18.90 -4.09
C LEU A 170 -22.41 -19.33 -4.78
N ASP A 171 -23.15 -20.29 -4.20
CA ASP A 171 -24.47 -20.73 -4.69
C ASP A 171 -25.49 -19.57 -4.69
N ASN A 172 -25.46 -18.71 -3.66
CA ASN A 172 -26.31 -17.50 -3.62
C ASN A 172 -25.97 -16.48 -4.72
N TYR A 173 -24.72 -16.46 -5.19
CA TYR A 173 -24.33 -15.64 -6.35
C TYR A 173 -24.64 -16.31 -7.70
N ASN A 174 -25.16 -17.54 -7.72
CA ASN A 174 -25.25 -18.39 -8.91
C ASN A 174 -23.90 -18.50 -9.64
N PHE A 175 -22.81 -18.57 -8.86
CA PHE A 175 -21.46 -18.58 -9.38
C PHE A 175 -20.82 -19.93 -9.18
N GLN A 176 -20.31 -20.50 -10.27
CA GLN A 176 -19.58 -21.76 -10.26
C GLN A 176 -18.18 -21.51 -10.83
N GLU A 177 -17.18 -22.01 -10.13
CA GLU A 177 -15.78 -22.00 -10.53
C GLU A 177 -15.15 -23.32 -10.09
N ASP A 178 -14.44 -23.97 -11.00
CA ASP A 178 -13.61 -25.12 -10.62
C ASP A 178 -12.33 -24.58 -9.95
N ILE A 179 -12.23 -24.77 -8.65
CA ILE A 179 -11.10 -24.32 -7.84
C ILE A 179 -10.11 -25.45 -7.52
N THR A 180 -10.28 -26.63 -8.11
CA THR A 180 -9.46 -27.83 -7.80
C THR A 180 -7.97 -27.56 -7.94
N ALA A 181 -7.55 -27.00 -9.07
CA ALA A 181 -6.14 -26.65 -9.29
C ALA A 181 -5.63 -25.56 -8.31
N TRP A 182 -6.51 -24.62 -7.90
CA TRP A 182 -6.14 -23.63 -6.88
C TRP A 182 -5.99 -24.24 -5.50
N GLU A 183 -6.79 -25.27 -5.18
CA GLU A 183 -6.69 -26.02 -3.91
C GLU A 183 -5.39 -26.84 -3.87
N GLU A 184 -5.02 -27.50 -4.97
CA GLU A 184 -3.75 -28.22 -5.08
C GLU A 184 -2.55 -27.29 -4.85
N GLU A 185 -2.46 -26.17 -5.58
CA GLU A 185 -1.40 -25.16 -5.38
C GLU A 185 -1.39 -24.61 -3.94
N PHE A 186 -2.57 -24.40 -3.36
CA PHE A 186 -2.71 -23.89 -1.98
C PHE A 186 -2.13 -24.85 -0.97
N PHE A 187 -2.47 -26.14 -1.05
CA PHE A 187 -1.95 -27.13 -0.09
C PHE A 187 -0.46 -27.37 -0.23
N GLU A 188 0.08 -27.35 -1.46
CA GLU A 188 1.53 -27.38 -1.66
C GLU A 188 2.22 -26.17 -1.01
N ALA A 189 1.66 -24.97 -1.19
CA ALA A 189 2.19 -23.76 -0.59
C ALA A 189 2.04 -23.74 0.94
N VAL A 190 1.01 -24.36 1.49
CA VAL A 190 0.83 -24.53 2.93
C VAL A 190 1.95 -25.41 3.53
N GLU A 191 2.32 -26.51 2.86
CA GLU A 191 3.44 -27.34 3.34
C GLU A 191 4.76 -26.55 3.32
N PHE A 192 5.01 -25.75 2.28
CA PHE A 192 6.15 -24.85 2.25
C PHE A 192 6.12 -23.81 3.40
N LEU A 193 4.95 -23.24 3.71
CA LEU A 193 4.82 -22.26 4.79
C LEU A 193 5.22 -22.83 6.15
N LYS A 194 4.94 -24.10 6.42
CA LYS A 194 5.32 -24.77 7.68
C LYS A 194 6.84 -24.82 7.91
N GLU A 195 7.63 -24.65 6.84
CA GLU A 195 9.10 -24.63 6.93
C GLU A 195 9.66 -23.24 7.27
N LEU A 196 8.85 -22.19 7.20
CA LEU A 196 9.25 -20.81 7.53
C LEU A 196 9.11 -20.53 9.03
N ASN A 197 9.63 -19.38 9.48
CA ASN A 197 9.57 -19.01 10.89
C ASN A 197 8.16 -18.48 11.25
N ILE A 198 7.29 -19.34 11.73
CA ILE A 198 5.99 -18.97 12.31
C ILE A 198 6.22 -18.62 13.78
N VAL A 199 5.83 -17.40 14.18
CA VAL A 199 6.09 -16.87 15.52
C VAL A 199 4.83 -16.27 16.15
N ASN A 200 4.81 -16.20 17.48
CA ASN A 200 3.84 -15.37 18.19
C ASN A 200 4.21 -13.88 17.96
N GLY A 201 3.58 -13.28 16.95
CA GLY A 201 4.00 -12.01 16.37
C GLY A 201 4.00 -10.84 17.37
N GLU A 202 2.98 -10.75 18.22
CA GLU A 202 2.87 -9.68 19.22
C GLU A 202 3.95 -9.80 20.32
N TYR A 203 4.32 -11.01 20.74
CA TYR A 203 5.44 -11.18 21.67
C TYR A 203 6.76 -10.90 20.98
N PHE A 204 6.95 -11.44 19.79
CA PHE A 204 8.17 -11.24 18.99
C PHE A 204 8.49 -9.74 18.79
N ILE A 205 7.52 -8.94 18.30
CA ILE A 205 7.78 -7.53 18.02
C ILE A 205 7.97 -6.70 19.30
N ASN A 206 7.22 -7.00 20.37
CA ASN A 206 7.38 -6.31 21.64
C ASN A 206 8.72 -6.64 22.33
N GLU A 207 9.27 -7.83 22.12
CA GLU A 207 10.65 -8.17 22.54
C GLU A 207 11.68 -7.33 21.78
N GLN A 208 11.52 -7.17 20.46
CA GLN A 208 12.41 -6.31 19.68
C GLN A 208 12.33 -4.83 20.16
N ILE A 209 11.12 -4.34 20.49
CA ILE A 209 10.95 -3.00 21.07
C ILE A 209 11.68 -2.87 22.41
N ARG A 210 11.52 -3.85 23.32
CA ARG A 210 12.21 -3.86 24.63
C ARG A 210 13.72 -3.96 24.49
N ALA A 211 14.20 -4.65 23.47
CA ALA A 211 15.62 -4.74 23.13
C ALA A 211 16.19 -3.46 22.51
N GLY A 212 15.38 -2.39 22.38
CA GLY A 212 15.81 -1.10 21.82
C GLY A 212 16.00 -1.10 20.31
N LYS A 213 15.50 -2.11 19.59
CA LYS A 213 15.63 -2.22 18.15
C LYS A 213 14.85 -1.13 17.43
N ARG A 214 15.41 -0.65 16.31
CA ARG A 214 14.74 0.26 15.39
C ARG A 214 13.84 -0.54 14.47
N ILE A 215 12.55 -0.24 14.49
CA ILE A 215 11.52 -0.99 13.74
C ILE A 215 10.84 -0.05 12.77
N LEU A 216 10.66 -0.50 11.52
CA LEU A 216 9.93 0.20 10.47
C LEU A 216 8.66 -0.56 10.13
N ALA A 217 7.50 0.04 10.38
CA ALA A 217 6.22 -0.51 9.97
C ALA A 217 5.90 -0.08 8.54
N GLU A 218 5.76 -1.04 7.65
CA GLU A 218 5.50 -0.84 6.22
C GLU A 218 4.02 -1.00 5.91
N GLY A 219 3.38 0.10 5.44
CA GLY A 219 2.00 0.12 4.98
C GLY A 219 1.84 -0.29 3.52
N ALA A 220 0.64 -0.71 3.18
CA ALA A 220 0.20 -1.00 1.81
C ALA A 220 -1.00 -0.11 1.44
N GLN A 221 -1.27 0.05 0.15
CA GLN A 221 -2.29 0.96 -0.37
C GLN A 221 -2.02 2.41 0.06
N GLY A 222 -3.06 3.21 0.34
CA GLY A 222 -2.92 4.60 0.78
C GLY A 222 -4.08 5.03 1.65
N SER A 223 -3.94 6.14 2.36
CA SER A 223 -4.90 6.63 3.37
C SER A 223 -6.29 6.88 2.80
N MET A 224 -6.38 7.33 1.54
CA MET A 224 -7.68 7.53 0.87
C MET A 224 -8.36 6.23 0.44
N LEU A 225 -7.72 5.08 0.67
CA LEU A 225 -8.26 3.73 0.51
C LEU A 225 -8.53 3.02 1.85
N ASP A 226 -8.38 3.71 2.98
CA ASP A 226 -8.67 3.15 4.31
C ASP A 226 -10.14 2.75 4.42
N ILE A 227 -10.42 1.63 5.12
CA ILE A 227 -11.78 1.10 5.24
C ILE A 227 -12.73 2.05 5.96
N ASP A 228 -12.23 2.81 6.93
CA ASP A 228 -13.03 3.71 7.77
C ASP A 228 -13.02 5.17 7.24
N PHE A 229 -11.86 5.65 6.77
CA PHE A 229 -11.64 7.06 6.44
C PHE A 229 -11.40 7.33 4.96
N GLY A 230 -11.30 6.30 4.13
CA GLY A 230 -11.12 6.44 2.69
C GLY A 230 -12.40 6.82 1.94
N THR A 231 -12.28 6.83 0.61
CA THR A 231 -13.39 7.17 -0.30
C THR A 231 -14.36 6.00 -0.45
N PHE A 232 -15.01 5.62 0.65
CA PHE A 232 -15.99 4.52 0.71
C PHE A 232 -17.11 4.71 -0.32
N PRO A 233 -17.60 3.64 -1.02
CA PRO A 233 -17.23 2.23 -0.85
C PRO A 233 -15.99 1.78 -1.66
N TYR A 234 -15.33 2.69 -2.38
CA TYR A 234 -14.19 2.41 -3.24
C TYR A 234 -12.87 2.43 -2.44
N VAL A 235 -12.77 1.51 -1.48
CA VAL A 235 -11.66 1.38 -0.52
C VAL A 235 -11.15 -0.06 -0.45
N THR A 236 -10.02 -0.28 0.21
CA THR A 236 -9.58 -1.62 0.61
C THR A 236 -10.24 -2.03 1.93
N SER A 237 -10.26 -3.32 2.22
CA SER A 237 -10.91 -3.86 3.44
C SER A 237 -10.00 -3.84 4.68
N SER A 238 -8.96 -3.03 4.68
CA SER A 238 -8.01 -2.94 5.79
C SER A 238 -7.78 -1.49 6.24
N ASN A 239 -7.31 -1.32 7.49
CA ASN A 239 -6.89 -0.03 7.99
C ASN A 239 -5.49 0.32 7.49
N THR A 240 -5.43 1.25 6.54
CA THR A 240 -4.20 1.70 5.88
C THR A 240 -3.51 2.84 6.62
N ILE A 241 -4.18 3.43 7.60
CA ILE A 241 -3.69 4.54 8.43
C ILE A 241 -2.76 4.06 9.55
N SER A 242 -2.05 5.00 10.18
CA SER A 242 -1.07 4.72 11.24
C SER A 242 -1.67 3.96 12.45
N ALA A 243 -2.94 4.18 12.77
CA ALA A 243 -3.65 3.44 13.83
C ALA A 243 -3.70 1.92 13.54
N GLY A 244 -3.72 1.52 12.25
CA GLY A 244 -3.68 0.12 11.84
C GLY A 244 -2.40 -0.61 12.24
N VAL A 245 -1.31 0.10 12.49
CA VAL A 245 -0.04 -0.49 12.95
C VAL A 245 -0.22 -1.13 14.33
N CYS A 246 -0.95 -0.48 15.22
CA CYS A 246 -1.16 -0.97 16.58
C CYS A 246 -1.88 -2.32 16.60
N SER A 247 -2.99 -2.43 15.88
CA SER A 247 -3.75 -3.69 15.76
C SER A 247 -3.06 -4.70 14.84
N GLY A 248 -2.37 -4.22 13.81
CA GLY A 248 -1.72 -5.06 12.79
C GLY A 248 -0.43 -5.73 13.26
N LEU A 249 0.25 -5.18 14.25
CA LEU A 249 1.47 -5.75 14.84
C LEU A 249 1.31 -6.16 16.30
N GLY A 250 0.23 -5.76 16.97
CA GLY A 250 0.03 -6.02 18.40
C GLY A 250 0.92 -5.17 19.30
N ILE A 251 1.07 -3.88 18.98
CA ILE A 251 1.87 -2.92 19.77
C ILE A 251 1.00 -1.84 20.38
N ALA A 252 1.45 -1.27 21.50
CA ALA A 252 0.75 -0.14 22.14
C ALA A 252 0.96 1.16 21.34
N PRO A 253 -0.03 2.09 21.28
CA PRO A 253 0.07 3.35 20.55
C PRO A 253 1.29 4.20 20.95
N ARG A 254 1.68 4.16 22.23
CA ARG A 254 2.86 4.90 22.75
C ARG A 254 4.20 4.48 22.11
N HIS A 255 4.23 3.35 21.39
CA HIS A 255 5.43 2.88 20.72
C HIS A 255 5.57 3.42 19.29
N ILE A 256 4.54 4.08 18.75
CA ILE A 256 4.64 4.76 17.46
C ILE A 256 5.61 5.94 17.59
N GLY A 257 6.59 5.97 16.70
CA GLY A 257 7.57 7.05 16.55
C GLY A 257 7.18 7.99 15.41
N ASP A 258 8.11 8.20 14.46
CA ASP A 258 7.83 9.01 13.27
C ASP A 258 6.81 8.34 12.37
N VAL A 259 5.87 9.14 11.85
CA VAL A 259 4.94 8.73 10.81
C VAL A 259 5.36 9.41 9.51
N ILE A 260 5.96 8.64 8.63
CA ILE A 260 6.51 9.08 7.34
C ILE A 260 5.46 8.84 6.26
N GLY A 261 4.82 9.92 5.84
CA GLY A 261 3.82 9.88 4.77
C GLY A 261 4.49 9.94 3.39
N VAL A 262 4.12 9.04 2.50
CA VAL A 262 4.58 9.04 1.11
C VAL A 262 3.48 9.59 0.21
N THR A 263 3.79 10.60 -0.58
CA THR A 263 2.92 11.20 -1.61
C THR A 263 3.64 11.28 -2.94
N LYS A 264 2.93 11.16 -4.05
CA LYS A 264 3.48 11.59 -5.35
C LYS A 264 3.40 13.11 -5.48
N ALA A 265 4.21 13.67 -6.35
CA ALA A 265 4.10 15.08 -6.74
C ALA A 265 2.80 15.39 -7.54
N TYR A 266 2.03 14.37 -7.87
CA TYR A 266 0.70 14.39 -8.50
C TYR A 266 -0.16 13.26 -7.91
N CYS A 267 -1.39 13.07 -8.39
CA CYS A 267 -2.25 11.98 -7.90
C CYS A 267 -2.44 10.90 -8.95
N THR A 268 -2.61 9.65 -8.47
CA THR A 268 -3.06 8.53 -9.32
C THR A 268 -4.08 7.69 -8.58
N ARG A 269 -4.99 7.06 -9.33
CA ARG A 269 -5.96 6.10 -8.80
C ARG A 269 -6.13 4.91 -9.73
N VAL A 270 -6.23 3.70 -9.17
CA VAL A 270 -6.62 2.49 -9.90
C VAL A 270 -8.07 2.14 -9.55
N GLY A 271 -8.84 1.72 -10.56
CA GLY A 271 -10.23 1.30 -10.37
C GLY A 271 -11.22 2.45 -10.26
N GLY A 272 -12.43 2.12 -9.81
CA GLY A 272 -13.53 3.06 -9.67
C GLY A 272 -13.39 4.03 -8.50
N GLY A 273 -14.41 4.87 -8.35
CA GLY A 273 -14.55 5.80 -7.24
C GLY A 273 -14.10 7.22 -7.52
N PRO A 274 -14.39 8.14 -6.59
CA PRO A 274 -14.16 9.57 -6.78
C PRO A 274 -12.67 9.90 -6.86
N PHE A 275 -12.36 10.81 -7.77
CA PHE A 275 -11.02 11.36 -7.95
C PHE A 275 -11.14 12.83 -8.39
N PRO A 276 -11.24 13.76 -7.43
CA PRO A 276 -11.58 15.16 -7.72
C PRO A 276 -10.65 15.86 -8.71
N THR A 277 -9.36 15.55 -8.65
CA THR A 277 -8.33 16.17 -9.50
C THR A 277 -8.01 15.38 -10.76
N GLU A 278 -8.82 14.40 -11.12
CA GLU A 278 -8.60 13.59 -12.32
C GLU A 278 -8.54 14.45 -13.59
N LEU A 279 -7.59 14.12 -14.44
CA LEU A 279 -7.40 14.70 -15.77
C LEU A 279 -7.81 13.67 -16.83
N ASP A 280 -9.07 13.70 -17.23
CA ASP A 280 -9.59 12.86 -18.32
C ASP A 280 -9.41 13.58 -19.67
N ASN A 281 -8.16 13.89 -20.00
CA ASN A 281 -7.75 14.65 -21.18
C ASN A 281 -6.31 14.31 -21.59
N ALA A 282 -5.78 15.00 -22.61
CA ALA A 282 -4.42 14.80 -23.13
C ALA A 282 -3.34 14.97 -22.05
N MET A 283 -3.51 15.88 -21.10
CA MET A 283 -2.58 16.09 -19.98
C MET A 283 -2.52 14.88 -19.05
N GLY A 284 -3.66 14.27 -18.72
CA GLY A 284 -3.72 13.05 -17.91
C GLY A 284 -3.08 11.85 -18.63
N GLU A 285 -3.25 11.75 -19.94
CA GLU A 285 -2.57 10.74 -20.76
C GLU A 285 -1.06 10.94 -20.78
N GLU A 286 -0.59 12.18 -20.86
CA GLU A 286 0.84 12.52 -20.83
C GLU A 286 1.44 12.19 -19.46
N LEU A 287 0.81 12.56 -18.35
CA LEU A 287 1.20 12.16 -16.99
C LEU A 287 1.32 10.64 -16.88
N ARG A 288 0.33 9.90 -17.40
CA ARG A 288 0.33 8.42 -17.39
C ARG A 288 1.53 7.86 -18.16
N LYS A 289 1.78 8.39 -19.34
CA LYS A 289 2.87 7.93 -20.23
C LYS A 289 4.24 8.22 -19.62
N ILE A 290 4.51 9.45 -19.21
CA ILE A 290 5.80 9.88 -18.63
C ILE A 290 6.02 9.16 -17.29
N GLY A 291 5.00 9.13 -16.43
CA GLY A 291 5.06 8.47 -15.14
C GLY A 291 5.04 6.93 -15.21
N SER A 292 4.86 6.33 -16.40
CA SER A 292 4.66 4.88 -16.56
C SER A 292 3.59 4.37 -15.60
N GLU A 293 2.45 5.07 -15.53
CA GLU A 293 1.40 4.84 -14.55
C GLU A 293 0.49 3.67 -14.97
N PHE A 294 1.04 2.46 -14.76
CA PHE A 294 0.36 1.17 -14.96
C PHE A 294 0.50 0.32 -13.69
N GLY A 295 -0.54 -0.43 -13.36
CA GLY A 295 -0.54 -1.28 -12.16
C GLY A 295 0.53 -2.37 -12.25
N ALA A 296 1.42 -2.44 -11.25
CA ALA A 296 2.52 -3.41 -11.23
C ALA A 296 2.02 -4.87 -11.28
N THR A 297 0.86 -5.16 -10.70
CA THR A 297 0.26 -6.50 -10.63
C THR A 297 -0.70 -6.80 -11.79
N THR A 298 -1.49 -5.81 -12.21
CA THR A 298 -2.59 -6.03 -13.17
C THR A 298 -2.35 -5.41 -14.53
N GLY A 299 -1.32 -4.59 -14.70
CA GLY A 299 -1.07 -3.83 -15.92
C GLY A 299 -2.13 -2.77 -16.25
N ARG A 300 -3.16 -2.58 -15.41
CA ARG A 300 -4.23 -1.61 -15.65
C ARG A 300 -3.68 -0.20 -15.70
N PRO A 301 -4.12 0.65 -16.66
CA PRO A 301 -3.76 2.05 -16.66
C PRO A 301 -4.30 2.74 -15.40
N ARG A 302 -3.48 3.57 -14.77
CA ARG A 302 -3.90 4.41 -13.65
C ARG A 302 -4.55 5.69 -14.19
N ARG A 303 -5.61 6.13 -13.54
CA ARG A 303 -6.16 7.46 -13.69
C ARG A 303 -5.16 8.43 -13.09
N CYS A 304 -4.87 9.55 -13.76
CA CYS A 304 -3.88 10.53 -13.33
C CYS A 304 -4.55 11.89 -13.13
N GLY A 305 -4.00 12.70 -12.23
CA GLY A 305 -4.51 14.02 -11.94
C GLY A 305 -3.51 14.86 -11.15
N TRP A 306 -3.77 16.17 -11.05
CA TRP A 306 -2.94 17.07 -10.26
C TRP A 306 -2.95 16.71 -8.77
N ILE A 307 -1.95 17.19 -8.04
CA ILE A 307 -1.88 16.96 -6.59
C ILE A 307 -3.10 17.56 -5.88
N ASP A 308 -3.65 16.79 -4.96
CA ASP A 308 -4.85 17.14 -4.18
C ASP A 308 -4.44 17.43 -2.72
N LEU A 309 -4.25 18.71 -2.40
CA LEU A 309 -3.84 19.10 -1.05
C LEU A 309 -4.97 19.00 -0.02
N VAL A 310 -6.24 18.99 -0.44
CA VAL A 310 -7.36 18.77 0.48
C VAL A 310 -7.33 17.33 0.99
N ALA A 311 -7.24 16.37 0.08
CA ALA A 311 -7.11 14.95 0.43
C ALA A 311 -5.80 14.67 1.19
N LEU A 312 -4.70 15.31 0.77
CA LEU A 312 -3.39 15.13 1.41
C LEU A 312 -3.35 15.69 2.82
N ASN A 313 -3.95 16.86 3.07
CA ASN A 313 -4.05 17.46 4.40
C ASN A 313 -4.90 16.60 5.34
N PHE A 314 -6.02 16.08 4.84
CA PHE A 314 -6.84 15.13 5.58
C PHE A 314 -6.05 13.87 5.95
N ALA A 315 -5.31 13.29 4.99
CA ALA A 315 -4.47 12.13 5.23
C ALA A 315 -3.36 12.43 6.26
N CYS A 316 -2.71 13.61 6.18
CA CYS A 316 -1.72 14.03 7.19
C CYS A 316 -2.33 14.11 8.59
N MET A 317 -3.52 14.68 8.71
CA MET A 317 -4.24 14.85 9.98
C MET A 317 -4.58 13.51 10.64
N ILE A 318 -5.23 12.59 9.90
CA ILE A 318 -5.68 11.30 10.49
C ILE A 318 -4.54 10.36 10.82
N ASN A 319 -3.39 10.53 10.17
CA ASN A 319 -2.20 9.72 10.42
C ASN A 319 -1.25 10.33 11.45
N GLY A 320 -1.38 11.61 11.79
CA GLY A 320 -0.38 12.31 12.59
C GLY A 320 0.99 12.34 11.92
N VAL A 321 1.03 12.66 10.63
CA VAL A 321 2.26 12.64 9.81
C VAL A 321 3.28 13.61 10.38
N THR A 322 4.51 13.13 10.60
CA THR A 322 5.63 13.93 11.10
C THR A 322 6.59 14.37 10.00
N LYS A 323 6.69 13.56 8.93
CA LYS A 323 7.57 13.79 7.79
C LYS A 323 6.90 13.35 6.50
N ILE A 324 7.15 14.05 5.40
CA ILE A 324 6.66 13.68 4.08
C ILE A 324 7.82 13.30 3.17
N VAL A 325 7.62 12.24 2.38
CA VAL A 325 8.46 11.88 1.23
C VAL A 325 7.63 12.12 -0.04
N MET A 326 8.06 13.06 -0.86
CA MET A 326 7.45 13.31 -2.18
C MET A 326 8.15 12.45 -3.24
N THR A 327 7.40 11.64 -3.95
CA THR A 327 7.92 10.76 -5.01
C THR A 327 7.51 11.25 -6.40
N LYS A 328 8.18 10.74 -7.43
CA LYS A 328 7.82 11.02 -8.82
C LYS A 328 7.89 12.52 -9.21
N ALA A 329 8.75 13.28 -8.55
CA ALA A 329 8.95 14.69 -8.91
C ALA A 329 9.53 14.86 -10.33
N ASP A 330 10.37 13.91 -10.75
CA ASP A 330 10.93 13.80 -12.11
C ASP A 330 9.86 13.68 -13.21
N VAL A 331 8.69 13.15 -12.91
CA VAL A 331 7.59 13.05 -13.88
C VAL A 331 7.07 14.44 -14.28
N LEU A 332 7.16 15.41 -13.38
CA LEU A 332 6.73 16.79 -13.63
C LEU A 332 7.78 17.63 -14.38
N ASP A 333 8.98 17.10 -14.64
CA ASP A 333 10.05 17.77 -15.37
C ASP A 333 9.64 18.23 -16.80
N ALA A 334 8.67 17.53 -17.39
CA ALA A 334 8.22 17.80 -18.75
C ALA A 334 7.18 18.93 -18.87
N PHE A 335 6.59 19.38 -17.75
CA PHE A 335 5.44 20.28 -17.79
C PHE A 335 5.86 21.74 -17.57
N GLU A 336 5.29 22.64 -18.40
CA GLU A 336 5.51 24.08 -18.28
C GLU A 336 4.65 24.73 -17.19
N GLU A 337 3.45 24.18 -16.98
CA GLU A 337 2.48 24.65 -15.99
C GLU A 337 1.98 23.46 -15.16
N LEU A 338 1.83 23.70 -13.87
CA LEU A 338 1.32 22.73 -12.91
C LEU A 338 0.15 23.33 -12.15
N GLU A 339 -0.79 22.50 -11.74
CA GLU A 339 -1.90 22.93 -10.92
C GLU A 339 -1.92 22.14 -9.59
N VAL A 340 -2.31 22.84 -8.53
CA VAL A 340 -2.41 22.30 -7.17
C VAL A 340 -3.82 22.55 -6.67
N CYS A 341 -4.57 21.50 -6.34
CA CYS A 341 -5.88 21.64 -5.74
C CYS A 341 -5.76 22.09 -4.29
N THR A 342 -6.30 23.25 -3.98
CA THR A 342 -6.21 23.90 -2.65
C THR A 342 -7.54 23.96 -1.90
N ALA A 343 -8.65 23.73 -2.59
CA ALA A 343 -9.99 23.65 -2.01
C ALA A 343 -10.91 22.83 -2.93
N TYR A 344 -12.03 22.42 -2.39
CA TYR A 344 -13.14 21.84 -3.14
C TYR A 344 -14.32 22.82 -3.20
N ARG A 345 -15.01 22.87 -4.34
CA ARG A 345 -16.28 23.60 -4.46
C ARG A 345 -17.43 22.59 -4.50
N ILE A 346 -18.31 22.68 -3.50
CA ILE A 346 -19.48 21.84 -3.35
C ILE A 346 -20.69 22.77 -3.17
N ASP A 347 -21.70 22.65 -4.02
CA ASP A 347 -22.88 23.53 -4.00
C ASP A 347 -22.57 25.03 -3.99
N GLY A 348 -21.52 25.42 -4.75
CA GLY A 348 -21.07 26.81 -4.86
C GLY A 348 -20.26 27.31 -3.67
N LYS A 349 -20.06 26.52 -2.63
CA LYS A 349 -19.24 26.87 -1.45
C LYS A 349 -17.88 26.19 -1.51
N GLU A 350 -16.85 26.93 -1.17
CA GLU A 350 -15.49 26.39 -1.06
C GLU A 350 -15.27 25.79 0.34
N SER A 351 -14.60 24.63 0.37
CA SER A 351 -14.22 23.91 1.59
C SER A 351 -12.83 23.31 1.43
N ARG A 352 -12.11 23.19 2.54
CA ARG A 352 -10.85 22.46 2.64
C ARG A 352 -11.01 21.13 3.36
N GLU A 353 -12.22 20.63 3.46
CA GLU A 353 -12.56 19.36 4.09
C GLU A 353 -12.94 18.32 3.03
N VAL A 354 -12.55 17.08 3.26
CA VAL A 354 -12.98 15.94 2.46
C VAL A 354 -14.43 15.62 2.79
N PRO A 355 -15.37 15.68 1.83
CA PRO A 355 -16.77 15.46 2.10
C PRO A 355 -17.08 13.99 2.38
N PHE A 356 -18.01 13.72 3.30
CA PHE A 356 -18.44 12.37 3.68
C PHE A 356 -18.92 11.50 2.50
N GLN A 357 -19.67 12.09 1.56
CA GLN A 357 -20.29 11.39 0.42
C GLN A 357 -19.62 11.78 -0.91
N MET A 358 -18.31 11.69 -0.99
CA MET A 358 -17.57 12.04 -2.19
C MET A 358 -17.95 11.17 -3.40
N ASP A 359 -18.42 9.95 -3.20
CA ASP A 359 -18.86 9.02 -4.24
C ASP A 359 -20.16 9.46 -4.94
N ARG A 360 -21.07 10.13 -4.20
CA ARG A 360 -22.35 10.61 -4.74
C ARG A 360 -22.25 11.96 -5.43
N LYS A 361 -21.33 12.79 -4.95
CA LYS A 361 -21.10 14.12 -5.49
C LYS A 361 -19.61 14.41 -5.45
N ILE A 362 -18.94 14.16 -6.57
CA ILE A 362 -17.52 14.46 -6.71
C ILE A 362 -17.35 15.98 -6.64
N PRO A 363 -16.57 16.49 -5.69
CA PRO A 363 -16.36 17.93 -5.57
C PRO A 363 -15.57 18.48 -6.76
N VAL A 364 -15.83 19.72 -7.11
CA VAL A 364 -15.07 20.43 -8.15
C VAL A 364 -13.79 21.00 -7.52
N PRO A 365 -12.61 20.63 -8.01
CA PRO A 365 -11.36 21.16 -7.47
C PRO A 365 -11.18 22.64 -7.78
N VAL A 366 -10.63 23.38 -6.80
CA VAL A 366 -10.20 24.75 -6.96
C VAL A 366 -8.68 24.76 -7.02
N TYR A 367 -8.14 25.16 -8.15
CA TYR A 367 -6.72 25.09 -8.42
C TYR A 367 -5.98 26.41 -8.19
N LYS A 368 -4.72 26.27 -7.80
CA LYS A 368 -3.70 27.30 -7.87
C LYS A 368 -2.64 26.87 -8.86
N GLY A 369 -2.35 27.72 -9.86
CA GLY A 369 -1.34 27.49 -10.88
C GLY A 369 0.07 27.73 -10.38
N PHE A 370 1.02 26.94 -10.89
CA PHE A 370 2.46 27.07 -10.69
C PHE A 370 3.18 26.95 -12.02
N LYS A 371 4.27 27.68 -12.15
CA LYS A 371 5.20 27.49 -13.25
C LYS A 371 5.96 26.18 -13.04
N GLY A 372 5.95 25.33 -14.03
CA GLY A 372 6.76 24.11 -14.05
C GLY A 372 8.26 24.42 -14.15
N TRP A 373 9.08 23.42 -14.04
CA TRP A 373 10.53 23.61 -14.07
C TRP A 373 11.21 23.19 -15.38
N HIS A 374 10.53 22.43 -16.21
CA HIS A 374 10.97 22.03 -17.55
C HIS A 374 12.47 21.69 -17.63
N THR A 375 12.95 20.96 -16.63
CA THR A 375 14.36 20.64 -16.41
C THR A 375 14.48 19.23 -15.86
N ASP A 376 15.35 18.40 -16.46
CA ASP A 376 15.65 17.05 -15.95
C ASP A 376 16.27 17.12 -14.56
N THR A 377 15.49 16.74 -13.55
CA THR A 377 15.92 16.70 -12.15
C THR A 377 16.48 15.35 -11.74
N SER A 378 16.44 14.33 -12.58
CA SER A 378 16.77 12.93 -12.24
C SER A 378 18.20 12.72 -11.71
N LYS A 379 19.12 13.61 -12.07
CA LYS A 379 20.53 13.62 -11.64
C LYS A 379 20.81 14.52 -10.43
N THR A 380 19.85 15.32 -10.01
CA THR A 380 20.01 16.24 -8.88
C THR A 380 20.05 15.47 -7.57
N ARG A 381 20.99 15.82 -6.66
CA ARG A 381 21.20 15.16 -5.37
C ARG A 381 21.19 16.11 -4.18
N SER A 382 21.16 17.44 -4.42
CA SER A 382 21.02 18.45 -3.36
C SER A 382 19.79 19.32 -3.60
N TYR A 383 19.18 19.83 -2.54
CA TYR A 383 17.98 20.66 -2.61
C TYR A 383 18.27 22.00 -3.31
N GLU A 384 19.42 22.58 -3.04
CA GLU A 384 19.86 23.85 -3.60
C GLU A 384 20.04 23.79 -5.13
N SER A 385 20.36 22.59 -5.65
CA SER A 385 20.53 22.36 -7.09
C SER A 385 19.22 22.07 -7.82
N LEU A 386 18.11 21.92 -7.10
CA LEU A 386 16.78 21.86 -7.74
C LEU A 386 16.41 23.22 -8.34
N PRO A 387 15.67 23.26 -9.45
CA PRO A 387 15.12 24.50 -10.00
C PRO A 387 14.37 25.31 -8.95
N GLU A 388 14.42 26.62 -9.01
CA GLU A 388 13.70 27.50 -8.08
C GLU A 388 12.19 27.25 -8.09
N THR A 389 11.63 26.96 -9.27
CA THR A 389 10.20 26.61 -9.41
C THR A 389 9.84 25.32 -8.71
N THR A 390 10.73 24.31 -8.71
CA THR A 390 10.55 23.08 -7.93
C THR A 390 10.53 23.38 -6.44
N ARG A 391 11.47 24.17 -5.95
CA ARG A 391 11.51 24.58 -4.53
C ARG A 391 10.27 25.37 -4.13
N THR A 392 9.84 26.33 -4.95
CA THR A 392 8.60 27.10 -4.74
C THR A 392 7.37 26.20 -4.65
N TYR A 393 7.28 25.17 -5.49
CA TYR A 393 6.20 24.18 -5.45
C TYR A 393 6.20 23.41 -4.13
N VAL A 394 7.36 22.92 -3.71
CA VAL A 394 7.53 22.17 -2.45
C VAL A 394 7.25 23.06 -1.23
N ASP A 395 7.74 24.30 -1.22
CA ASP A 395 7.54 25.24 -0.12
C ASP A 395 6.06 25.62 0.04
N PHE A 396 5.33 25.76 -1.07
CA PHE A 396 3.89 25.97 -1.01
C PHE A 396 3.16 24.79 -0.39
N ILE A 397 3.51 23.55 -0.76
CA ILE A 397 2.94 22.33 -0.19
C ILE A 397 3.24 22.25 1.30
N ASN A 398 4.48 22.52 1.71
CA ASN A 398 4.88 22.58 3.12
C ASN A 398 4.04 23.59 3.91
N GLY A 399 3.87 24.79 3.39
CA GLY A 399 3.08 25.86 4.02
C GLY A 399 1.60 25.53 4.12
N TYR A 400 1.04 24.80 3.12
CA TYR A 400 -0.37 24.39 3.14
C TYR A 400 -0.64 23.28 4.15
N LEU A 401 0.24 22.28 4.21
CA LEU A 401 0.07 21.09 5.05
C LEU A 401 0.51 21.29 6.51
N GLY A 402 1.38 22.27 6.78
CA GLY A 402 2.01 22.43 8.10
C GLY A 402 2.98 21.29 8.45
N VAL A 403 3.25 20.37 7.52
CA VAL A 403 4.21 19.28 7.65
C VAL A 403 5.21 19.37 6.51
N LYS A 404 6.51 19.24 6.82
CA LYS A 404 7.57 19.38 5.82
C LYS A 404 7.73 18.15 4.94
N VAL A 405 7.96 18.38 3.65
CA VAL A 405 8.58 17.42 2.74
C VAL A 405 10.06 17.35 3.11
N HIS A 406 10.49 16.22 3.64
CA HIS A 406 11.89 15.99 4.05
C HIS A 406 12.73 15.32 2.96
N TYR A 407 12.07 14.62 2.03
CA TYR A 407 12.73 13.91 0.97
C TYR A 407 11.96 14.06 -0.34
N ILE A 408 12.67 14.26 -1.44
CA ILE A 408 12.12 14.29 -2.80
C ILE A 408 12.77 13.16 -3.59
N SER A 409 11.96 12.20 -4.04
CA SER A 409 12.41 11.14 -4.94
C SER A 409 12.19 11.60 -6.38
N ASN A 410 13.30 11.71 -7.11
CA ASN A 410 13.40 12.26 -8.46
C ASN A 410 13.89 11.22 -9.48
N GLY A 411 13.44 9.97 -9.35
CA GLY A 411 13.72 8.88 -10.29
C GLY A 411 13.48 7.51 -9.67
N PRO A 412 13.59 6.42 -10.45
CA PRO A 412 13.27 5.07 -10.00
C PRO A 412 14.36 4.42 -9.12
N GLY A 413 15.62 4.82 -9.27
CA GLY A 413 16.76 4.23 -8.57
C GLY A 413 16.74 4.53 -7.06
N ARG A 414 17.29 3.61 -6.26
CA ARG A 414 17.37 3.74 -4.79
C ARG A 414 17.97 5.08 -4.36
N ASP A 415 19.06 5.51 -5.00
CA ASP A 415 19.82 6.71 -4.63
C ASP A 415 19.30 8.03 -5.24
N GLN A 416 18.20 7.94 -6.01
CA GLN A 416 17.56 9.12 -6.58
C GLN A 416 16.59 9.73 -5.57
N ILE A 417 17.18 10.27 -4.50
CA ILE A 417 16.47 10.95 -3.41
C ILE A 417 17.28 12.18 -2.99
N VAL A 418 16.60 13.31 -2.90
CA VAL A 418 17.12 14.60 -2.44
C VAL A 418 16.60 14.85 -1.03
N LEU A 419 17.51 15.14 -0.09
CA LEU A 419 17.17 15.59 1.26
C LEU A 419 16.78 17.06 1.23
N VAL A 420 15.67 17.41 1.84
CA VAL A 420 15.20 18.80 2.00
C VAL A 420 15.60 19.29 3.40
N PRO A 421 16.30 20.42 3.53
CA PRO A 421 16.80 20.93 4.80
C PRO A 421 15.70 21.37 5.80
#